data_1fd35140858b2c63da4372f088736a7a
#
_entry.id   1fd35140858b2c63da4372f088736a7a
#
_cell.length_a   1.000
_cell.length_b   1.000
_cell.length_c   1.000
_cell.angle_alpha   90.00
_cell.angle_beta   90.00
_cell.angle_gamma   90.00
#
_symmetry.space_group_name_H-M   'P 1'
#
loop_
_entity.id
_entity.type
_entity.pdbx_description
1 polymer ?
#
loop_
_entity_poly.entity_id
_entity_poly.type
_entity_poly.pdbx_seq_one_letter_code
_entity_poly.pdbx_strand_id
1 'polypeptide(L)'
;MIQHIDVHQVLQESLSSVYADLVTRPTGRVVRERIESVMAAARHPVAVARMDFTGVGCIDYSCADEIVAKLLRGAGRAILLLSGISDGHREAIEPVLAGHGLAVLIERRDGKLEALGAPEAAAALLDELVARRLAARTPGGTVALTLA
;
A
#
# COMPACT_ATOMS: atom_id res chain seq x y z
N MET A 1 7.52 5.06 -13.45
CA MET A 1 7.99 5.94 -12.36
C MET A 1 7.38 5.47 -11.05
N ILE A 2 8.07 5.70 -9.94
CA ILE A 2 7.56 5.44 -8.60
C ILE A 2 7.02 6.75 -8.04
N GLN A 3 5.75 6.75 -7.62
CA GLN A 3 5.15 7.88 -6.93
C GLN A 3 5.19 7.62 -5.43
N HIS A 4 5.68 8.60 -4.67
CA HIS A 4 5.77 8.51 -3.21
C HIS A 4 4.60 9.26 -2.57
N ILE A 5 3.87 8.61 -1.67
CA ILE A 5 2.73 9.17 -0.97
C ILE A 5 2.97 9.01 0.53
N ASP A 6 3.04 10.13 1.25
CA ASP A 6 3.16 10.13 2.71
C ASP A 6 1.75 10.09 3.32
N VAL A 7 1.34 8.93 3.81
CA VAL A 7 -0.01 8.71 4.32
C VAL A 7 -0.27 9.55 5.58
N HIS A 8 0.73 9.70 6.45
CA HIS A 8 0.59 10.52 7.65
C HIS A 8 0.33 11.99 7.29
N GLN A 9 1.06 12.51 6.32
CA GLN A 9 0.84 13.88 5.82
C GLN A 9 -0.55 14.04 5.21
N VAL A 10 -1.00 13.09 4.40
CA VAL A 10 -2.35 13.11 3.83
C VAL A 10 -3.40 13.14 4.94
N LEU A 11 -3.23 12.33 5.98
CA LEU A 11 -4.14 12.29 7.12
C LEU A 11 -4.19 13.65 7.82
N GLN A 12 -3.04 14.26 8.09
CA GLN A 12 -2.96 15.56 8.75
C GLN A 12 -3.61 16.67 7.93
N GLU A 13 -3.35 16.71 6.64
CA GLU A 13 -3.94 17.71 5.73
C GLU A 13 -5.45 17.53 5.57
N SER A 14 -5.92 16.28 5.60
CA SER A 14 -7.34 15.97 5.37
C SER A 14 -8.22 16.27 6.58
N LEU A 15 -7.70 16.10 7.79
CA LEU A 15 -8.48 16.21 9.03
C LEU A 15 -7.91 17.23 10.00
N SER A 16 -6.78 16.92 10.64
CA SER A 16 -6.17 17.75 11.67
C SER A 16 -4.71 17.41 11.82
N SER A 17 -3.88 18.43 12.05
CA SER A 17 -2.45 18.27 12.26
C SER A 17 -2.09 17.42 13.50
N VAL A 18 -3.03 17.19 14.41
CA VAL A 18 -2.78 16.36 15.62
C VAL A 18 -3.17 14.91 15.41
N TYR A 19 -3.87 14.58 14.31
CA TYR A 19 -4.29 13.21 14.07
C TYR A 19 -3.14 12.36 13.55
N ALA A 20 -2.94 11.20 14.16
CA ALA A 20 -1.97 10.20 13.73
C ALA A 20 -2.60 8.83 13.50
N ASP A 21 -3.84 8.62 13.96
CA ASP A 21 -4.53 7.35 13.88
C ASP A 21 -5.52 7.31 12.72
N LEU A 22 -5.53 6.17 12.03
CA LEU A 22 -6.50 5.87 10.97
C LEU A 22 -7.60 5.01 11.57
N VAL A 23 -8.59 5.67 12.17
CA VAL A 23 -9.74 5.02 12.78
C VAL A 23 -11.03 5.61 12.23
N THR A 24 -12.08 4.80 12.20
CA THR A 24 -13.39 5.06 11.63
C THR A 24 -13.43 5.12 10.10
N ARG A 25 -14.52 4.62 9.54
CA ARG A 25 -14.68 4.55 8.08
C ARG A 25 -14.72 5.93 7.41
N PRO A 26 -15.40 6.95 7.96
CA PRO A 26 -15.33 8.29 7.35
C PRO A 26 -13.92 8.85 7.22
N THR A 27 -13.08 8.65 8.23
CA THR A 27 -11.67 9.05 8.17
C THR A 27 -10.94 8.31 7.05
N GLY A 28 -11.10 7.00 6.98
CA GLY A 28 -10.49 6.18 5.94
C GLY A 28 -10.91 6.61 4.54
N ARG A 29 -12.20 6.94 4.37
CA ARG A 29 -12.74 7.39 3.08
C ARG A 29 -12.12 8.72 2.64
N VAL A 30 -12.01 9.68 3.53
CA VAL A 30 -11.42 10.99 3.21
C VAL A 30 -9.97 10.85 2.81
N VAL A 31 -9.20 10.05 3.55
CA VAL A 31 -7.78 9.80 3.24
C VAL A 31 -7.66 9.06 1.90
N ARG A 32 -8.47 8.05 1.64
CA ARG A 32 -8.46 7.33 0.36
C ARG A 32 -8.74 8.27 -0.81
N GLU A 33 -9.79 9.09 -0.72
CA GLU A 33 -10.15 10.03 -1.79
C GLU A 33 -9.02 11.02 -2.06
N ARG A 34 -8.32 11.49 -1.03
CA ARG A 34 -7.17 12.37 -1.21
C ARG A 34 -6.00 11.65 -1.88
N ILE A 35 -5.73 10.41 -1.50
CA ILE A 35 -4.69 9.59 -2.15
C ILE A 35 -5.04 9.37 -3.63
N GLU A 36 -6.29 9.04 -3.92
CA GLU A 36 -6.74 8.87 -5.30
C GLU A 36 -6.56 10.14 -6.12
N SER A 37 -6.84 11.31 -5.54
CA SER A 37 -6.62 12.60 -6.20
C SER A 37 -5.13 12.85 -6.48
N VAL A 38 -4.27 12.52 -5.52
CA VAL A 38 -2.81 12.66 -5.69
C VAL A 38 -2.31 11.75 -6.80
N MET A 39 -2.79 10.51 -6.84
CA MET A 39 -2.41 9.56 -7.89
C MET A 39 -2.90 10.01 -9.28
N ALA A 40 -4.12 10.52 -9.35
CA ALA A 40 -4.70 10.99 -10.60
C ALA A 40 -4.00 12.24 -11.15
N ALA A 41 -3.39 13.05 -10.28
CA ALA A 41 -2.67 14.27 -10.67
C ALA A 41 -1.25 14.02 -11.18
N ALA A 42 -0.78 12.77 -11.18
CA ALA A 42 0.56 12.45 -11.66
C ALA A 42 0.70 12.78 -13.15
N ARG A 43 1.78 13.47 -13.51
CA ARG A 43 2.03 13.92 -14.89
C ARG A 43 2.52 12.81 -15.82
N HIS A 44 3.04 11.72 -15.25
CA HIS A 44 3.59 10.59 -15.99
C HIS A 44 2.94 9.31 -15.51
N PRO A 45 2.91 8.26 -16.34
CA PRO A 45 2.37 6.96 -15.91
C PRO A 45 3.09 6.46 -14.67
N VAL A 46 2.33 6.06 -13.66
CA VAL A 46 2.84 5.53 -12.40
C VAL A 46 2.83 4.02 -12.47
N ALA A 47 4.01 3.40 -12.40
CA ALA A 47 4.13 1.95 -12.33
C ALA A 47 3.92 1.46 -10.90
N VAL A 48 4.49 2.16 -9.93
CA VAL A 48 4.42 1.81 -8.51
C VAL A 48 4.03 3.05 -7.71
N ALA A 49 2.99 2.95 -6.88
CA ALA A 49 2.64 3.96 -5.90
C ALA A 49 3.09 3.47 -4.53
N ARG A 50 4.15 4.09 -3.99
CA ARG A 50 4.68 3.76 -2.67
C ARG A 50 3.98 4.59 -1.63
N MET A 51 3.21 3.93 -0.76
CA MET A 51 2.47 4.56 0.33
C MET A 51 3.24 4.35 1.63
N ASP A 52 3.81 5.41 2.17
CA ASP A 52 4.60 5.37 3.39
C ASP A 52 3.70 5.63 4.60
N PHE A 53 3.63 4.65 5.50
CA PHE A 53 2.84 4.71 6.74
C PHE A 53 3.66 5.15 7.95
N THR A 54 4.90 5.57 7.76
CA THR A 54 5.73 6.08 8.86
C THR A 54 5.03 7.27 9.52
N GLY A 55 4.91 7.24 10.84
CA GLY A 55 4.22 8.27 11.61
C GLY A 55 2.73 8.01 11.81
N VAL A 56 2.13 7.08 11.06
CA VAL A 56 0.75 6.66 11.29
C VAL A 56 0.72 5.78 12.55
N GLY A 57 -0.19 6.09 13.48
CA GLY A 57 -0.41 5.28 14.67
C GLY A 57 -1.23 4.04 14.38
N CYS A 58 -2.35 3.87 15.06
CA CYS A 58 -3.24 2.74 14.82
C CYS A 58 -3.95 2.85 13.49
N ILE A 59 -4.23 1.69 12.87
CA ILE A 59 -5.16 1.60 11.76
C ILE A 59 -6.23 0.56 12.15
N ASP A 60 -7.50 0.91 12.00
CA ASP A 60 -8.57 -0.03 12.28
C ASP A 60 -9.00 -0.79 11.02
N TYR A 61 -9.87 -1.77 11.21
CA TYR A 61 -10.36 -2.62 10.13
C TYR A 61 -11.04 -1.81 9.02
N SER A 62 -11.87 -0.82 9.39
CA SER A 62 -12.60 -0.01 8.42
C SER A 62 -11.68 0.87 7.58
N CYS A 63 -10.61 1.42 8.17
CA CYS A 63 -9.63 2.20 7.43
C CYS A 63 -8.75 1.31 6.55
N ALA A 64 -8.40 0.11 6.99
CA ALA A 64 -7.69 -0.86 6.15
C ALA A 64 -8.51 -1.21 4.91
N ASP A 65 -9.81 -1.40 5.06
CA ASP A 65 -10.72 -1.64 3.93
C ASP A 65 -10.78 -0.43 2.99
N GLU A 66 -10.99 0.77 3.51
CA GLU A 66 -11.08 1.98 2.70
C GLU A 66 -9.76 2.31 2.00
N ILE A 67 -8.65 2.31 2.72
CA ILE A 67 -7.38 2.82 2.20
C ILE A 67 -6.64 1.76 1.40
N VAL A 68 -6.67 0.50 1.80
CA VAL A 68 -5.89 -0.54 1.09
C VAL A 68 -6.76 -1.31 0.11
N ALA A 69 -7.83 -1.96 0.58
CA ALA A 69 -8.64 -2.82 -0.28
C ALA A 69 -9.31 -2.04 -1.42
N LYS A 70 -9.90 -0.89 -1.13
CA LYS A 70 -10.57 -0.10 -2.17
C LYS A 70 -9.59 0.56 -3.13
N LEU A 71 -8.41 1.00 -2.65
CA LEU A 71 -7.38 1.51 -3.55
C LEU A 71 -6.87 0.43 -4.50
N LEU A 72 -6.66 -0.79 -4.02
CA LEU A 72 -6.25 -1.90 -4.88
C LEU A 72 -7.25 -2.16 -6.00
N ARG A 73 -8.54 -2.09 -5.70
CA ARG A 73 -9.58 -2.28 -6.72
C ARG A 73 -9.62 -1.16 -7.75
N GLY A 74 -9.26 0.06 -7.36
CA GLY A 74 -9.31 1.24 -8.23
C GLY A 74 -7.98 1.65 -8.82
N ALA A 75 -6.89 0.95 -8.54
CA ALA A 75 -5.55 1.38 -8.91
C ALA A 75 -5.22 1.20 -10.41
N GLY A 76 -6.05 0.47 -11.16
CA GLY A 76 -5.77 0.18 -12.56
C GLY A 76 -4.50 -0.66 -12.70
N ARG A 77 -3.54 -0.18 -13.49
CA ARG A 77 -2.27 -0.88 -13.72
C ARG A 77 -1.17 -0.53 -12.71
N ALA A 78 -1.39 0.47 -11.87
CA ALA A 78 -0.40 0.84 -10.87
C ALA A 78 -0.33 -0.23 -9.77
N ILE A 79 0.89 -0.56 -9.37
CA ILE A 79 1.14 -1.46 -8.25
C ILE A 79 1.20 -0.64 -6.98
N LEU A 80 0.41 -1.00 -5.98
CA LEU A 80 0.48 -0.37 -4.66
C LEU A 80 1.55 -1.07 -3.82
N LEU A 81 2.40 -0.28 -3.20
CA LEU A 81 3.47 -0.75 -2.34
C LEU A 81 3.37 -0.02 -1.01
N LEU A 82 3.27 -0.76 0.09
CA LEU A 82 3.21 -0.17 1.43
C LEU A 82 4.60 -0.22 2.06
N SER A 83 5.04 0.90 2.62
CA SER A 83 6.28 0.98 3.39
C SER A 83 6.01 1.59 4.76
N GLY A 84 6.94 1.43 5.69
CA GLY A 84 6.77 1.94 7.06
C GLY A 84 5.66 1.23 7.84
N ILE A 85 5.35 -0.02 7.49
CA ILE A 85 4.27 -0.80 8.08
C ILE A 85 4.75 -1.44 9.38
N SER A 86 4.02 -1.20 10.48
CA SER A 86 4.24 -1.85 11.76
C SER A 86 3.52 -3.21 11.82
N ASP A 87 3.83 -3.99 12.85
CA ASP A 87 3.11 -5.25 13.10
C ASP A 87 1.62 -5.01 13.31
N GLY A 88 1.25 -3.94 14.03
CA GLY A 88 -0.15 -3.56 14.21
C GLY A 88 -0.85 -3.20 12.91
N HIS A 89 -0.16 -2.52 12.00
CA HIS A 89 -0.69 -2.25 10.66
C HIS A 89 -0.95 -3.55 9.89
N ARG A 90 -0.01 -4.49 9.94
CA ARG A 90 -0.16 -5.80 9.28
C ARG A 90 -1.36 -6.56 9.82
N GLU A 91 -1.53 -6.58 11.13
CA GLU A 91 -2.64 -7.27 11.80
C GLU A 91 -4.01 -6.72 11.39
N ALA A 92 -4.09 -5.43 11.09
CA ALA A 92 -5.34 -4.82 10.62
C ALA A 92 -5.58 -5.05 9.13
N ILE A 93 -4.53 -4.97 8.31
CA ILE A 93 -4.62 -5.02 6.84
C ILE A 93 -4.80 -6.45 6.32
N GLU A 94 -4.03 -7.41 6.83
CA GLU A 94 -4.03 -8.78 6.30
C GLU A 94 -5.40 -9.44 6.30
N PRO A 95 -6.18 -9.43 7.40
CA PRO A 95 -7.50 -10.08 7.39
C PRO A 95 -8.47 -9.44 6.39
N VAL A 96 -8.40 -8.14 6.20
CA VAL A 96 -9.25 -7.44 5.23
C VAL A 96 -8.94 -7.91 3.82
N LEU A 97 -7.66 -7.95 3.45
CA LEU A 97 -7.26 -8.39 2.13
C LEU A 97 -7.55 -9.86 1.89
N ALA A 98 -7.26 -10.72 2.86
CA ALA A 98 -7.53 -12.14 2.77
C ALA A 98 -9.04 -12.40 2.57
N GLY A 99 -9.89 -11.67 3.28
CA GLY A 99 -11.34 -11.79 3.16
C GLY A 99 -11.90 -11.38 1.80
N HIS A 100 -11.17 -10.53 1.07
CA HIS A 100 -11.56 -10.07 -0.27
C HIS A 100 -10.80 -10.78 -1.40
N GLY A 101 -9.95 -11.75 -1.09
CA GLY A 101 -9.13 -12.42 -2.11
C GLY A 101 -8.08 -11.50 -2.72
N LEU A 102 -7.62 -10.50 -1.99
CA LEU A 102 -6.67 -9.49 -2.45
C LEU A 102 -5.31 -9.67 -1.78
N ALA A 103 -4.27 -9.07 -2.39
CA ALA A 103 -2.95 -8.97 -1.79
C ALA A 103 -2.33 -7.62 -2.13
N VAL A 104 -1.44 -7.15 -1.27
CA VAL A 104 -0.68 -5.92 -1.47
C VAL A 104 0.79 -6.18 -1.20
N LEU A 105 1.66 -5.41 -1.85
CA LEU A 105 3.09 -5.48 -1.60
C LEU A 105 3.48 -4.68 -0.37
N ILE A 106 4.37 -5.26 0.41
CA ILE A 106 5.01 -4.60 1.55
C ILE A 106 6.51 -4.51 1.26
N GLU A 107 7.08 -3.31 1.40
CA GLU A 107 8.52 -3.13 1.35
C GLU A 107 9.08 -3.21 2.77
N ARG A 108 9.97 -4.16 3.01
CA ARG A 108 10.63 -4.34 4.30
C ARG A 108 11.77 -3.34 4.43
N ARG A 109 12.28 -3.16 5.66
CA ARG A 109 13.40 -2.25 5.93
C ARG A 109 14.67 -2.64 5.18
N ASP A 110 14.84 -3.94 4.89
CA ASP A 110 15.99 -4.44 4.13
C ASP A 110 15.83 -4.28 2.61
N GLY A 111 14.74 -3.65 2.16
CA GLY A 111 14.44 -3.44 0.74
C GLY A 111 13.78 -4.62 0.06
N LYS A 112 13.61 -5.74 0.74
CA LYS A 112 12.95 -6.92 0.19
C LYS A 112 11.45 -6.73 0.18
N LEU A 113 10.79 -7.31 -0.83
CA LEU A 113 9.35 -7.24 -0.98
C LEU A 113 8.69 -8.50 -0.43
N GLU A 114 7.52 -8.30 0.13
CA GLU A 114 6.66 -9.34 0.64
C GLU A 114 5.24 -9.07 0.17
N ALA A 115 4.49 -10.09 -0.17
CA ALA A 115 3.07 -9.93 -0.51
C ALA A 115 2.21 -10.36 0.67
N LEU A 116 1.31 -9.46 1.09
CA LEU A 116 0.45 -9.64 2.24
C LEU A 116 -1.00 -9.80 1.78
N GLY A 117 -1.69 -10.81 2.28
CA GLY A 117 -3.10 -11.02 1.98
C GLY A 117 -3.42 -12.47 1.63
N ALA A 118 -4.36 -12.67 0.70
CA ALA A 118 -4.75 -14.00 0.25
C ALA A 118 -3.58 -14.71 -0.44
N PRO A 119 -3.24 -15.97 -0.07
CA PRO A 119 -2.04 -16.65 -0.55
C PRO A 119 -1.93 -16.73 -2.07
N GLU A 120 -3.02 -17.05 -2.77
CA GLU A 120 -3.01 -17.14 -4.23
C GLU A 120 -2.79 -15.78 -4.88
N ALA A 121 -3.47 -14.76 -4.38
CA ALA A 121 -3.30 -13.38 -4.87
C ALA A 121 -1.88 -12.87 -4.58
N ALA A 122 -1.32 -13.21 -3.42
CA ALA A 122 0.04 -12.83 -3.04
C ALA A 122 1.08 -13.42 -3.99
N ALA A 123 0.97 -14.70 -4.30
CA ALA A 123 1.87 -15.37 -5.24
C ALA A 123 1.76 -14.77 -6.65
N ALA A 124 0.54 -14.55 -7.12
CA ALA A 124 0.30 -13.96 -8.44
C ALA A 124 0.86 -12.55 -8.54
N LEU A 125 0.75 -11.75 -7.47
CA LEU A 125 1.26 -10.38 -7.44
C LEU A 125 2.79 -10.35 -7.57
N LEU A 126 3.50 -11.21 -6.85
CA LEU A 126 4.96 -11.29 -6.94
C LEU A 126 5.40 -11.72 -8.34
N ASP A 127 4.72 -12.72 -8.92
CA ASP A 127 5.01 -13.18 -10.27
C ASP A 127 4.76 -12.07 -11.32
N GLU A 128 3.68 -11.32 -11.16
CA GLU A 128 3.37 -10.18 -12.03
C GLU A 128 4.47 -9.11 -11.99
N LEU A 129 4.95 -8.78 -10.79
CA LEU A 129 6.01 -7.80 -10.63
C LEU A 129 7.28 -8.20 -11.38
N VAL A 130 7.67 -9.45 -11.23
CA VAL A 130 8.86 -9.99 -11.91
C VAL A 130 8.64 -10.02 -13.42
N ALA A 131 7.46 -10.44 -13.88
CA ALA A 131 7.11 -10.48 -15.30
C ALA A 131 7.12 -9.08 -15.93
N ARG A 132 6.69 -8.07 -15.20
CA ARG A 132 6.70 -6.66 -15.65
C ARG A 132 8.07 -6.00 -15.50
N ARG A 133 9.06 -6.72 -15.01
CA ARG A 133 10.43 -6.22 -14.77
C ARG A 133 10.52 -5.06 -13.78
N LEU A 134 9.55 -4.97 -12.88
CA LEU A 134 9.56 -3.98 -11.79
C LEU A 134 10.33 -4.49 -10.58
N ALA A 135 10.55 -5.79 -10.49
CA ALA A 135 11.30 -6.44 -9.43
C ALA A 135 12.06 -7.64 -9.97
N ALA A 136 13.05 -8.09 -9.21
CA ALA A 136 13.84 -9.26 -9.54
C ALA A 136 13.96 -10.19 -8.33
N ARG A 137 14.06 -11.50 -8.59
CA ARG A 137 14.33 -12.47 -7.54
C ARG A 137 15.81 -12.47 -7.21
N THR A 138 16.13 -12.44 -5.92
CA THR A 138 17.51 -12.53 -5.45
C THR A 138 17.96 -14.01 -5.40
N PRO A 139 19.28 -14.27 -5.28
CA PRO A 139 19.77 -15.66 -5.14
C PRO A 139 19.16 -16.43 -3.99
N GLY A 140 18.71 -15.76 -2.92
CA GLY A 140 18.02 -16.37 -1.78
C GLY A 140 16.54 -16.63 -1.99
N GLY A 141 15.99 -16.36 -3.17
CA GLY A 141 14.57 -16.54 -3.49
C GLY A 141 13.66 -15.38 -3.07
N THR A 142 14.22 -14.33 -2.48
CA THR A 142 13.45 -13.12 -2.14
C THR A 142 13.27 -12.21 -3.35
N VAL A 143 12.41 -11.21 -3.25
CA VAL A 143 12.10 -10.28 -4.34
C VAL A 143 12.45 -8.85 -3.89
N ALA A 144 13.06 -8.09 -4.77
CA ALA A 144 13.38 -6.68 -4.51
C ALA A 144 13.08 -5.83 -5.75
N LEU A 145 12.73 -4.57 -5.54
CA LEU A 145 12.47 -3.64 -6.65
C LEU A 145 13.73 -3.43 -7.48
N THR A 146 13.55 -3.37 -8.80
CA THR A 146 14.63 -3.02 -9.73
C THR A 146 14.66 -1.54 -10.06
N LEU A 147 13.58 -0.81 -9.74
CA LEU A 147 13.48 0.64 -9.93
C LEU A 147 13.96 1.37 -8.66
N ALA A 148 14.71 2.40 -8.86
CA ALA A 148 15.14 3.28 -7.77
C ALA A 148 14.05 4.28 -7.38
#